data_1f04bf8e2dd7bcceb8d3ca5bb623bab9
#
_entry.id   1f04bf8e2dd7bcceb8d3ca5bb623bab9
#
_cell.length_a   1.000
_cell.length_b   1.000
_cell.length_c   1.000
_cell.angle_alpha   90.00
_cell.angle_beta   90.00
_cell.angle_gamma   90.00
#
_symmetry.space_group_name_H-M   'P 1'
#
loop_
_entity.id
_entity.type
_entity.pdbx_description
1 polymer ?
#
loop_
_entity_poly.entity_id
_entity_poly.type
_entity_poly.pdbx_seq_one_letter_code
_entity_poly.pdbx_strand_id
1 'polypeptide(L)'
;MKRIITLLFIAGALLVNTYAQKYVGGDISMLPKYEEHGAMYKDHDGNNIEDMLEFLRLQGWNSMRVRLFVDPANATDTEKGEGVCQDLDYVKALGKRIKEKGMAFVLDFHYSDTWADPAKQWTPASWVSLSDNDLYTKIYEYTKSVLQELKAAGATPDFIQTGNEISYGMLWGE
;
A
#
# COMPACT_ATOMS: atom_id res chain seq x y z
N MET A 1 29.25 -24.47 -63.15
CA MET A 1 29.63 -23.61 -61.99
C MET A 1 28.37 -23.25 -61.21
N LYS A 2 28.13 -23.93 -60.10
CA LYS A 2 26.96 -23.67 -59.20
C LYS A 2 27.36 -22.59 -58.20
N ARG A 3 26.71 -21.43 -58.24
CA ARG A 3 26.89 -20.37 -57.23
C ARG A 3 26.03 -20.73 -56.03
N ILE A 4 26.67 -21.05 -54.93
CA ILE A 4 26.05 -21.23 -53.61
C ILE A 4 25.90 -19.80 -53.05
N ILE A 5 24.66 -19.33 -52.97
CA ILE A 5 24.33 -18.09 -52.27
C ILE A 5 24.12 -18.51 -50.78
N THR A 6 25.12 -18.20 -49.95
CA THR A 6 25.01 -18.35 -48.53
C THR A 6 24.22 -17.14 -48.00
N LEU A 7 22.94 -17.33 -47.70
CA LEU A 7 22.15 -16.37 -46.94
C LEU A 7 22.63 -16.39 -45.49
N LEU A 8 23.41 -15.39 -45.12
CA LEU A 8 23.65 -15.08 -43.69
C LEU A 8 22.35 -14.49 -43.11
N PHE A 9 21.61 -15.34 -42.40
CA PHE A 9 20.61 -14.87 -41.48
C PHE A 9 21.34 -14.23 -40.29
N ILE A 10 21.46 -12.88 -40.30
CA ILE A 10 21.76 -12.12 -39.10
C ILE A 10 20.47 -12.15 -38.28
N ALA A 11 20.35 -13.16 -37.44
CA ALA A 11 19.40 -13.13 -36.35
C ALA A 11 19.89 -12.05 -35.38
N GLY A 12 19.47 -10.81 -35.62
CA GLY A 12 19.57 -9.76 -34.63
C GLY A 12 18.73 -10.19 -33.43
N ALA A 13 19.36 -10.86 -32.47
CA ALA A 13 18.77 -11.05 -31.16
C ALA A 13 18.58 -9.64 -30.58
N LEU A 14 17.39 -9.09 -30.76
CA LEU A 14 16.89 -8.03 -29.91
C LEU A 14 16.90 -8.61 -28.49
N LEU A 15 17.99 -8.39 -27.77
CA LEU A 15 18.05 -8.56 -26.34
C LEU A 15 17.11 -7.50 -25.77
N VAL A 16 15.81 -7.80 -25.79
CA VAL A 16 14.85 -7.09 -24.96
C VAL A 16 15.28 -7.49 -23.54
N ASN A 17 16.06 -6.62 -22.91
CA ASN A 17 16.25 -6.70 -21.47
C ASN A 17 14.87 -6.46 -20.84
N THR A 18 14.08 -7.51 -20.70
CA THR A 18 12.93 -7.52 -19.83
C THR A 18 13.49 -7.47 -18.41
N TYR A 19 13.79 -6.28 -17.94
CA TYR A 19 13.96 -6.08 -16.52
C TYR A 19 12.56 -6.34 -15.92
N ALA A 20 12.38 -7.52 -15.38
CA ALA A 20 11.26 -7.75 -14.47
C ALA A 20 11.41 -6.70 -13.38
N GLN A 21 10.48 -5.75 -13.33
CA GLN A 21 10.51 -4.69 -12.33
C GLN A 21 10.36 -5.37 -10.97
N LYS A 22 11.47 -5.49 -10.25
CA LYS A 22 11.50 -6.13 -8.95
C LYS A 22 11.15 -5.08 -7.91
N TYR A 23 10.02 -5.27 -7.24
CA TYR A 23 9.63 -4.47 -6.09
C TYR A 23 10.27 -5.06 -4.84
N VAL A 24 10.94 -4.20 -4.07
CA VAL A 24 11.54 -4.52 -2.78
C VAL A 24 11.05 -3.48 -1.79
N GLY A 25 10.46 -3.93 -0.70
CA GLY A 25 9.89 -3.02 0.28
C GLY A 25 9.15 -3.77 1.38
N GLY A 26 8.35 -3.03 2.12
CA GLY A 26 7.57 -3.56 3.23
C GLY A 26 6.43 -2.63 3.64
N ASP A 27 5.71 -3.04 4.67
CA ASP A 27 4.67 -2.23 5.30
C ASP A 27 5.31 -1.21 6.24
N ILE A 28 4.98 0.06 6.03
CA ILE A 28 5.46 1.17 6.86
C ILE A 28 4.32 1.99 7.47
N SER A 29 3.13 1.41 7.55
CA SER A 29 1.93 2.08 8.00
C SER A 29 2.08 2.79 9.34
N MET A 30 2.98 2.30 10.21
CA MET A 30 3.20 2.86 11.53
C MET A 30 4.31 3.92 11.60
N LEU A 31 5.02 4.17 10.50
CA LEU A 31 6.18 5.09 10.50
C LEU A 31 5.86 6.47 11.08
N PRO A 32 4.82 7.21 10.61
CA PRO A 32 4.51 8.51 11.19
C PRO A 32 4.13 8.44 12.67
N LYS A 33 3.46 7.38 13.10
CA LYS A 33 3.08 7.19 14.50
C LYS A 33 4.28 7.00 15.41
N TYR A 34 5.26 6.22 14.97
CA TYR A 34 6.52 6.04 15.69
C TYR A 34 7.35 7.34 15.73
N GLU A 35 7.42 8.07 14.62
CA GLU A 35 8.08 9.38 14.53
C GLU A 35 7.43 10.37 15.51
N GLU A 36 6.09 10.45 15.56
CA GLU A 36 5.33 11.28 16.51
C GLU A 36 5.66 10.97 17.97
N HIS A 37 5.91 9.69 18.30
CA HIS A 37 6.30 9.25 19.64
C HIS A 37 7.81 9.34 19.91
N GLY A 38 8.57 9.96 19.03
CA GLY A 38 10.01 10.19 19.22
C GLY A 38 10.87 8.95 19.02
N ALA A 39 10.40 7.96 18.23
CA ALA A 39 11.23 6.81 17.87
C ALA A 39 12.49 7.26 17.14
N MET A 40 13.63 6.79 17.61
CA MET A 40 14.94 7.04 17.00
C MET A 40 15.40 5.77 16.28
N TYR A 41 15.63 5.90 14.98
CA TYR A 41 16.17 4.81 14.17
C TYR A 41 17.68 4.94 14.04
N LYS A 42 18.36 3.79 13.94
CA LYS A 42 19.81 3.75 13.76
C LYS A 42 20.19 2.82 12.63
N ASP A 43 21.26 3.15 11.95
CA ASP A 43 21.92 2.26 11.00
C ASP A 43 22.71 1.15 11.73
N HIS A 44 23.34 0.26 10.96
CA HIS A 44 24.12 -0.85 11.50
C HIS A 44 25.43 -0.41 12.24
N ASP A 45 25.89 0.83 12.00
CA ASP A 45 27.04 1.43 12.68
C ASP A 45 26.63 2.22 13.93
N GLY A 46 25.32 2.31 14.21
CA GLY A 46 24.77 3.03 15.37
C GLY A 46 24.53 4.52 15.13
N ASN A 47 24.68 5.03 13.91
CA ASN A 47 24.37 6.41 13.58
C ASN A 47 22.87 6.64 13.48
N ASN A 48 22.41 7.81 13.86
CA ASN A 48 20.99 8.14 13.79
C ASN A 48 20.54 8.28 12.33
N ILE A 49 19.36 7.74 12.04
CA ILE A 49 18.65 7.88 10.76
C ILE A 49 17.60 8.98 10.94
N GLU A 50 17.78 10.11 10.26
CA GLU A 50 16.88 11.27 10.34
C GLU A 50 15.64 11.11 9.46
N ASP A 51 15.78 10.48 8.30
CA ASP A 51 14.72 10.20 7.34
C ASP A 51 14.71 8.72 6.98
N MET A 52 13.79 7.97 7.59
CA MET A 52 13.68 6.52 7.39
C MET A 52 13.33 6.17 5.94
N LEU A 53 12.47 6.94 5.26
CA LEU A 53 12.13 6.66 3.86
C LEU A 53 13.33 6.85 2.94
N GLU A 54 14.12 7.91 3.17
CA GLU A 54 15.36 8.13 2.41
C GLU A 54 16.38 7.04 2.68
N PHE A 55 16.55 6.66 3.93
CA PHE A 55 17.46 5.57 4.30
C PHE A 55 17.06 4.27 3.59
N LEU A 56 15.79 3.85 3.66
CA LEU A 56 15.30 2.64 3.00
C LEU A 56 15.50 2.70 1.47
N ARG A 57 15.24 3.86 0.86
CA ARG A 57 15.49 4.09 -0.56
C ARG A 57 16.97 3.88 -0.93
N LEU A 58 17.89 4.40 -0.12
CA LEU A 58 19.33 4.23 -0.31
C LEU A 58 19.79 2.77 -0.09
N GLN A 59 19.06 2.00 0.73
CA GLN A 59 19.27 0.55 0.87
C GLN A 59 18.66 -0.28 -0.27
N GLY A 60 18.10 0.36 -1.30
CA GLY A 60 17.54 -0.28 -2.48
C GLY A 60 16.06 -0.65 -2.40
N TRP A 61 15.35 -0.20 -1.38
CA TRP A 61 13.90 -0.33 -1.32
C TRP A 61 13.25 0.66 -2.32
N ASN A 62 12.23 0.19 -3.00
CA ASN A 62 11.55 0.97 -4.04
C ASN A 62 10.03 0.88 -3.97
N SER A 63 9.48 0.23 -2.94
CA SER A 63 8.03 0.05 -2.76
C SER A 63 7.66 0.05 -1.29
N MET A 64 6.59 0.79 -0.94
CA MET A 64 6.08 0.88 0.42
C MET A 64 4.60 0.58 0.46
N ARG A 65 4.18 -0.33 1.35
CA ARG A 65 2.79 -0.63 1.61
C ARG A 65 2.28 0.20 2.78
N VAL A 66 1.07 0.74 2.64
CA VAL A 66 0.35 1.44 3.71
C VAL A 66 -1.09 0.95 3.72
N ARG A 67 -1.56 0.56 4.90
CA ARG A 67 -2.95 0.17 5.12
C ARG A 67 -3.84 1.38 5.35
N LEU A 68 -5.12 1.23 5.03
CA LEU A 68 -6.16 2.23 5.24
C LEU A 68 -7.36 1.59 5.92
N PHE A 69 -7.77 2.15 7.05
CA PHE A 69 -9.04 1.84 7.73
C PHE A 69 -10.12 2.84 7.31
N VAL A 70 -11.39 2.46 7.45
CA VAL A 70 -12.52 3.33 7.06
C VAL A 70 -12.69 4.45 8.08
N ASP A 71 -12.80 4.10 9.35
CA ASP A 71 -12.84 5.03 10.47
C ASP A 71 -12.18 4.44 11.71
N PRO A 72 -10.85 4.56 11.84
CA PRO A 72 -10.10 3.99 12.96
C PRO A 72 -10.47 4.63 14.32
N ALA A 73 -11.23 5.72 14.34
CA ALA A 73 -11.73 6.30 15.58
C ALA A 73 -12.70 5.35 16.32
N ASN A 74 -13.39 4.48 15.57
CA ASN A 74 -14.31 3.47 16.10
C ASN A 74 -13.60 2.24 16.68
N ALA A 75 -12.30 2.06 16.41
CA ALA A 75 -11.53 0.94 16.96
C ALA A 75 -11.45 1.03 18.48
N THR A 76 -11.36 -0.13 19.15
CA THR A 76 -11.18 -0.22 20.60
C THR A 76 -9.82 0.34 21.04
N ASP A 77 -9.67 0.68 22.31
CA ASP A 77 -8.38 1.13 22.87
C ASP A 77 -7.27 0.09 22.70
N THR A 78 -7.62 -1.18 22.79
CA THR A 78 -6.68 -2.29 22.53
C THR A 78 -6.18 -2.25 21.08
N GLU A 79 -7.08 -2.17 20.11
CA GLU A 79 -6.74 -2.14 18.68
C GLU A 79 -5.95 -0.87 18.31
N LYS A 80 -6.30 0.27 18.89
CA LYS A 80 -5.50 1.51 18.78
C LYS A 80 -4.10 1.31 19.36
N GLY A 81 -3.98 0.61 20.47
CA GLY A 81 -2.70 0.22 21.06
C GLY A 81 -1.90 -0.75 20.18
N GLU A 82 -2.57 -1.56 19.37
CA GLU A 82 -1.98 -2.46 18.36
C GLU A 82 -1.67 -1.76 17.04
N GLY A 83 -1.96 -0.47 16.90
CA GLY A 83 -1.54 0.36 15.77
C GLY A 83 -2.64 0.71 14.77
N VAL A 84 -3.92 0.59 15.14
CA VAL A 84 -5.04 1.10 14.33
C VAL A 84 -5.12 2.61 14.45
N CYS A 85 -4.68 3.33 13.39
CA CYS A 85 -4.70 4.80 13.34
C CYS A 85 -4.72 5.37 11.91
N GLN A 86 -4.62 4.53 10.89
CA GLN A 86 -4.42 4.95 9.50
C GLN A 86 -5.75 5.31 8.85
N ASP A 87 -6.25 6.52 9.15
CA ASP A 87 -7.34 7.15 8.42
C ASP A 87 -6.87 7.72 7.07
N LEU A 88 -7.78 8.29 6.31
CA LEU A 88 -7.46 8.81 4.98
C LEU A 88 -6.46 9.97 5.02
N ASP A 89 -6.54 10.87 6.01
CA ASP A 89 -5.62 12.01 6.10
C ASP A 89 -4.20 11.55 6.45
N TYR A 90 -4.07 10.60 7.35
CA TYR A 90 -2.81 9.94 7.67
C TYR A 90 -2.19 9.28 6.42
N VAL A 91 -3.01 8.52 5.68
CA VAL A 91 -2.55 7.81 4.47
C VAL A 91 -2.19 8.78 3.34
N LYS A 92 -2.93 9.89 3.17
CA LYS A 92 -2.57 10.96 2.22
C LYS A 92 -1.19 11.54 2.52
N ALA A 93 -0.94 11.86 3.79
CA ALA A 93 0.34 12.43 4.21
C ALA A 93 1.52 11.46 3.98
N LEU A 94 1.38 10.21 4.42
CA LEU A 94 2.43 9.19 4.26
C LEU A 94 2.61 8.80 2.78
N GLY A 95 1.53 8.60 2.04
CA GLY A 95 1.57 8.29 0.61
C GLY A 95 2.27 9.37 -0.21
N LYS A 96 2.02 10.64 0.11
CA LYS A 96 2.74 11.77 -0.50
C LYS A 96 4.24 11.69 -0.23
N ARG A 97 4.65 11.45 1.02
CA ARG A 97 6.09 11.27 1.39
C ARG A 97 6.73 10.13 0.58
N ILE A 98 6.04 9.01 0.41
CA ILE A 98 6.51 7.86 -0.40
C ILE A 98 6.72 8.29 -1.85
N LYS A 99 5.74 8.98 -2.46
CA LYS A 99 5.82 9.45 -3.84
C LYS A 99 6.92 10.50 -4.05
N GLU A 100 7.14 11.39 -3.10
CA GLU A 100 8.23 12.39 -3.13
C GLU A 100 9.61 11.75 -3.12
N LYS A 101 9.76 10.54 -2.54
CA LYS A 101 10.98 9.74 -2.61
C LYS A 101 11.12 8.92 -3.90
N GLY A 102 10.15 9.00 -4.82
CA GLY A 102 10.14 8.26 -6.07
C GLY A 102 9.90 6.75 -5.91
N MET A 103 9.36 6.32 -4.77
CA MET A 103 9.02 4.93 -4.50
C MET A 103 7.59 4.60 -4.93
N ALA A 104 7.35 3.32 -5.23
CA ALA A 104 6.02 2.80 -5.47
C ALA A 104 5.21 2.77 -4.17
N PHE A 105 3.96 3.23 -4.24
CA PHE A 105 3.01 3.22 -3.15
C PHE A 105 1.99 2.10 -3.37
N VAL A 106 1.91 1.17 -2.42
CA VAL A 106 0.92 0.09 -2.36
C VAL A 106 -0.12 0.45 -1.31
N LEU A 107 -1.33 0.77 -1.73
CA LEU A 107 -2.45 1.06 -0.85
C LEU A 107 -3.20 -0.23 -0.52
N ASP A 108 -3.36 -0.52 0.77
CA ASP A 108 -4.13 -1.66 1.25
C ASP A 108 -5.41 -1.21 1.94
N PHE A 109 -6.55 -1.47 1.31
CA PHE A 109 -7.87 -1.22 1.90
C PHE A 109 -8.25 -2.36 2.84
N HIS A 110 -8.41 -2.08 4.12
CA HIS A 110 -8.98 -3.03 5.06
C HIS A 110 -10.51 -3.15 4.92
N TYR A 111 -11.19 -2.11 4.43
CA TYR A 111 -12.65 -1.99 4.41
C TYR A 111 -13.30 -2.28 5.76
N SER A 112 -12.61 -1.90 6.82
CA SER A 112 -13.02 -2.05 8.21
C SER A 112 -12.55 -0.83 8.99
N ASP A 113 -13.12 -0.62 10.17
CA ASP A 113 -12.67 0.43 11.10
C ASP A 113 -11.44 -0.03 11.90
N THR A 114 -11.11 -1.33 11.83
CA THR A 114 -10.01 -1.97 12.53
C THR A 114 -9.34 -3.05 11.68
N TRP A 115 -8.49 -3.87 12.28
CA TRP A 115 -7.83 -4.99 11.62
C TRP A 115 -8.81 -5.92 10.91
N ALA A 116 -8.56 -6.19 9.64
CA ALA A 116 -9.21 -7.22 8.86
C ALA A 116 -8.22 -8.38 8.64
N ASP A 117 -8.60 -9.57 9.02
CA ASP A 117 -7.82 -10.80 8.90
C ASP A 117 -8.74 -12.01 8.65
N PRO A 118 -8.23 -13.24 8.43
CA PRO A 118 -9.07 -14.40 8.15
C PRO A 118 -10.07 -14.77 9.25
N ALA A 119 -9.89 -14.30 10.49
CA ALA A 119 -10.80 -14.54 11.60
C ALA A 119 -11.81 -13.40 11.80
N LYS A 120 -11.56 -12.23 11.23
CA LYS A 120 -12.41 -11.04 11.39
C LYS A 120 -12.34 -10.13 10.17
N GLN A 121 -13.48 -9.91 9.55
CA GLN A 121 -13.65 -9.02 8.40
C GLN A 121 -14.83 -8.08 8.67
N TRP A 122 -14.78 -7.40 9.82
CA TRP A 122 -15.92 -6.66 10.33
C TRP A 122 -16.30 -5.50 9.43
N THR A 123 -17.60 -5.42 9.19
CA THR A 123 -18.20 -4.31 8.46
C THR A 123 -17.99 -3.01 9.26
N PRO A 124 -17.54 -1.91 8.62
CA PRO A 124 -17.43 -0.61 9.30
C PRO A 124 -18.74 -0.22 9.98
N ALA A 125 -18.66 0.36 11.18
CA ALA A 125 -19.84 0.73 11.97
C ALA A 125 -20.87 1.56 11.19
N SER A 126 -20.40 2.44 10.32
CA SER A 126 -21.27 3.27 9.46
C SER A 126 -21.91 2.52 8.30
N TRP A 127 -21.56 1.24 8.04
CA TRP A 127 -22.05 0.44 6.92
C TRP A 127 -22.91 -0.76 7.35
N VAL A 128 -22.94 -1.13 8.63
CA VAL A 128 -23.63 -2.34 9.13
C VAL A 128 -25.13 -2.38 8.85
N SER A 129 -25.78 -1.23 8.66
CA SER A 129 -27.21 -1.14 8.36
C SER A 129 -27.54 -1.19 6.86
N LEU A 130 -26.52 -1.28 6.01
CA LEU A 130 -26.73 -1.29 4.56
C LEU A 130 -27.21 -2.69 4.09
N SER A 131 -28.09 -2.73 3.08
CA SER A 131 -28.37 -3.95 2.37
C SER A 131 -27.16 -4.40 1.55
N ASP A 132 -27.09 -5.68 1.14
CA ASP A 132 -25.99 -6.19 0.33
C ASP A 132 -25.76 -5.36 -0.93
N ASN A 133 -26.83 -4.95 -1.62
CA ASN A 133 -26.72 -4.13 -2.83
C ASN A 133 -26.19 -2.72 -2.53
N ASP A 134 -26.64 -2.12 -1.42
CA ASP A 134 -26.14 -0.81 -1.00
C ASP A 134 -24.68 -0.91 -0.53
N LEU A 135 -24.30 -2.03 0.10
CA LEU A 135 -22.93 -2.28 0.52
C LEU A 135 -21.98 -2.40 -0.68
N TYR A 136 -22.36 -3.08 -1.76
CA TYR A 136 -21.56 -3.11 -3.00
C TYR A 136 -21.39 -1.71 -3.59
N THR A 137 -22.45 -0.90 -3.62
CA THR A 137 -22.38 0.49 -4.06
C THR A 137 -21.47 1.30 -3.15
N LYS A 138 -21.57 1.11 -1.84
CA LYS A 138 -20.76 1.81 -0.83
C LYS A 138 -19.27 1.52 -0.99
N ILE A 139 -18.88 0.27 -1.19
CA ILE A 139 -17.48 -0.13 -1.44
C ILE A 139 -16.95 0.60 -2.68
N TYR A 140 -17.72 0.59 -3.77
CA TYR A 140 -17.32 1.27 -5.01
C TYR A 140 -17.12 2.77 -4.80
N GLU A 141 -18.11 3.46 -4.21
CA GLU A 141 -18.05 4.91 -4.02
C GLU A 141 -16.97 5.31 -3.02
N TYR A 142 -16.79 4.55 -1.94
CA TYR A 142 -15.71 4.77 -0.98
C TYR A 142 -14.33 4.62 -1.64
N THR A 143 -14.10 3.51 -2.34
CA THR A 143 -12.82 3.27 -3.03
C THR A 143 -12.52 4.37 -4.04
N LYS A 144 -13.52 4.76 -4.85
CA LYS A 144 -13.40 5.83 -5.83
C LYS A 144 -13.07 7.17 -5.18
N SER A 145 -13.77 7.54 -4.10
CA SER A 145 -13.55 8.79 -3.35
C SER A 145 -12.14 8.83 -2.77
N VAL A 146 -11.71 7.76 -2.10
CA VAL A 146 -10.36 7.63 -1.53
C VAL A 146 -9.29 7.85 -2.60
N LEU A 147 -9.43 7.18 -3.75
CA LEU A 147 -8.45 7.29 -4.84
C LEU A 147 -8.42 8.71 -5.45
N GLN A 148 -9.57 9.37 -5.53
CA GLN A 148 -9.63 10.76 -5.99
C GLN A 148 -8.93 11.71 -5.01
N GLU A 149 -9.14 11.54 -3.71
CA GLU A 149 -8.50 12.35 -2.68
C GLU A 149 -6.99 12.10 -2.62
N LEU A 150 -6.55 10.85 -2.68
CA LEU A 150 -5.13 10.50 -2.74
C LEU A 150 -4.47 11.11 -3.99
N LYS A 151 -5.14 11.06 -5.15
CA LYS A 151 -4.65 11.70 -6.36
C LYS A 151 -4.53 13.22 -6.19
N ALA A 152 -5.53 13.87 -5.61
CA ALA A 152 -5.51 15.31 -5.37
C ALA A 152 -4.39 15.72 -4.40
N ALA A 153 -4.05 14.86 -3.44
CA ALA A 153 -2.97 15.06 -2.47
C ALA A 153 -1.56 14.78 -3.03
N GLY A 154 -1.43 14.28 -4.26
CA GLY A 154 -0.13 13.85 -4.82
C GLY A 154 0.34 12.50 -4.29
N ALA A 155 -0.57 11.70 -3.73
CA ALA A 155 -0.35 10.38 -3.15
C ALA A 155 -1.01 9.26 -3.98
N THR A 156 -1.02 9.35 -5.31
CA THR A 156 -1.62 8.32 -6.17
C THR A 156 -0.93 6.99 -5.97
N PRO A 157 -1.64 5.92 -5.53
CA PRO A 157 -1.04 4.61 -5.39
C PRO A 157 -0.68 4.00 -6.75
N ASP A 158 0.44 3.26 -6.80
CA ASP A 158 0.87 2.49 -7.97
C ASP A 158 0.19 1.10 -7.97
N PHE A 159 -0.14 0.59 -6.79
CA PHE A 159 -0.85 -0.67 -6.59
C PHE A 159 -1.93 -0.52 -5.53
N ILE A 160 -2.99 -1.28 -5.70
CA ILE A 160 -4.14 -1.30 -4.78
C ILE A 160 -4.40 -2.75 -4.38
N GLN A 161 -4.45 -3.00 -3.08
CA GLN A 161 -4.96 -4.23 -2.50
C GLN A 161 -6.41 -3.98 -2.05
N THR A 162 -7.35 -4.66 -2.66
CA THR A 162 -8.79 -4.50 -2.41
C THR A 162 -9.28 -5.49 -1.36
N GLY A 163 -8.98 -5.21 -0.12
CA GLY A 163 -9.23 -6.06 1.04
C GLY A 163 -7.98 -6.73 1.57
N ASN A 164 -7.82 -6.77 2.91
CA ASN A 164 -6.72 -7.45 3.58
C ASN A 164 -7.14 -8.85 4.00
N GLU A 165 -6.31 -9.85 3.64
CA GLU A 165 -6.46 -11.25 4.07
C GLU A 165 -7.86 -11.86 3.85
N ILE A 166 -8.48 -11.57 2.72
CA ILE A 166 -9.87 -11.93 2.37
C ILE A 166 -10.06 -13.40 1.99
N SER A 167 -9.33 -14.32 2.63
CA SER A 167 -9.36 -15.75 2.30
C SER A 167 -10.76 -16.37 2.35
N TYR A 168 -11.64 -15.84 3.19
CA TYR A 168 -13.01 -16.30 3.36
C TYR A 168 -14.07 -15.25 3.02
N GLY A 169 -13.68 -14.24 2.23
CA GLY A 169 -14.54 -13.10 1.92
C GLY A 169 -14.20 -11.88 2.77
N MET A 170 -15.01 -10.83 2.65
CA MET A 170 -14.84 -9.56 3.37
C MET A 170 -16.19 -9.01 3.82
N LEU A 171 -16.19 -8.07 4.75
CA LEU A 171 -17.38 -7.38 5.24
C LEU A 171 -18.42 -8.36 5.83
N TRP A 172 -17.97 -9.31 6.62
CA TRP A 172 -18.82 -10.24 7.36
C TRP A 172 -18.55 -10.10 8.87
N GLY A 173 -19.63 -10.18 9.64
CA GLY A 173 -19.60 -9.99 11.09
C GLY A 173 -19.68 -8.50 11.51
N GLU A 174 -19.93 -8.31 12.80
CA GLU A 174 -20.11 -7.02 13.47
C GLU A 174 -19.13 -6.88 14.65
#